data_1192391d349e5743eb132001654488e7
#
_entry.id   1192391d349e5743eb132001654488e7
#
_cell.length_a   1.000
_cell.length_b   1.000
_cell.length_c   1.000
_cell.angle_alpha   90.00
_cell.angle_beta   90.00
_cell.angle_gamma   90.00
#
_symmetry.space_group_name_H-M   'P 1'
#
loop_
_entity.id
_entity.type
_entity.pdbx_description
1 polymer ?
#
loop_
_entity_poly.entity_id
_entity_poly.type
_entity_poly.pdbx_seq_one_letter_code
_entity_poly.pdbx_strand_id
1 'polypeptide(L)'
;MAIDRRTFLGTPVLGAGGLALSPSFNYLLAAARPSQHPHRFIFIRKSNGNVPEQFSLPSFSDQEKEKDKKKEAFEADLAKHELPAWLRALEDHKSNMTILHGISMTVSGGGHYSFSGCMGAYKAGRNVISGIKRTTVDFELAKLVPSPFSHVELSLTGDYSSFRSGIVPGYSAPARHQRNYCYADPQTAYDELFKSVTNPGAVGSDNTLLDYLHEQEGRRLKGLDGKERMKISNHVESIQSIRERNEKVASLSKVISKNLPRLDPIHAHGGPNASLIQKQEAFTDVLIAALTTGLANVVTYTIDELSTPITTLPGNTSRVDLHRLG
;
A
#
# COMPACT_ATOMS: atom_id res chain seq x y z
N MET A 1 -10.05 28.35 4.58
CA MET A 1 -10.33 28.65 3.15
C MET A 1 -10.88 27.36 2.58
N ALA A 2 -12.20 27.24 2.41
CA ALA A 2 -12.84 26.04 1.91
C ALA A 2 -12.57 25.91 0.41
N ILE A 3 -12.06 24.78 -0.02
CA ILE A 3 -11.87 24.48 -1.46
C ILE A 3 -13.22 24.01 -1.98
N ASP A 4 -13.82 24.82 -2.86
CA ASP A 4 -15.08 24.50 -3.51
C ASP A 4 -14.93 23.25 -4.41
N ARG A 5 -15.94 22.37 -4.37
CA ARG A 5 -16.04 21.14 -5.17
C ARG A 5 -15.87 21.40 -6.68
N ARG A 6 -16.32 22.56 -7.18
CA ARG A 6 -16.16 22.94 -8.58
C ARG A 6 -14.71 23.23 -8.95
N THR A 7 -13.94 23.81 -8.02
CA THR A 7 -12.51 24.06 -8.22
C THR A 7 -11.71 22.76 -8.21
N PHE A 8 -12.13 21.77 -7.40
CA PHE A 8 -11.49 20.43 -7.37
C PHE A 8 -11.80 19.61 -8.63
N LEU A 9 -13.03 19.71 -9.16
CA LEU A 9 -13.47 18.92 -10.33
C LEU A 9 -13.31 19.64 -11.67
N GLY A 10 -13.08 20.94 -11.68
CA GLY A 10 -12.97 21.76 -12.89
C GLY A 10 -11.58 21.81 -13.50
N THR A 11 -10.59 21.18 -12.89
CA THR A 11 -9.26 21.06 -13.49
C THR A 11 -9.30 19.98 -14.57
N PRO A 12 -8.94 20.30 -15.84
CA PRO A 12 -8.96 19.30 -16.90
C PRO A 12 -8.05 18.14 -16.53
N VAL A 13 -8.56 16.92 -16.68
CA VAL A 13 -7.87 15.66 -16.44
C VAL A 13 -6.73 15.53 -17.46
N LEU A 14 -5.64 16.20 -17.22
CA LEU A 14 -4.35 15.82 -17.78
C LEU A 14 -3.98 14.49 -17.12
N GLY A 15 -3.52 13.54 -17.93
CA GLY A 15 -3.25 12.15 -17.47
C GLY A 15 -2.43 12.06 -16.18
N ALA A 16 -2.16 10.88 -15.66
CA ALA A 16 -1.61 10.59 -14.33
C ALA A 16 -0.46 11.51 -13.83
N GLY A 17 0.28 12.16 -14.74
CA GLY A 17 1.19 13.26 -14.43
C GLY A 17 0.50 14.56 -13.98
N GLY A 18 -0.78 14.75 -14.28
CA GLY A 18 -1.53 15.96 -13.90
C GLY A 18 -1.99 15.99 -12.45
N LEU A 19 -2.17 14.85 -11.81
CA LEU A 19 -2.47 14.80 -10.38
C LEU A 19 -1.27 15.21 -9.52
N ALA A 20 -0.07 14.82 -9.92
CA ALA A 20 1.17 15.24 -9.26
C ALA A 20 1.47 16.74 -9.45
N LEU A 21 0.89 17.35 -10.48
CA LEU A 21 1.05 18.78 -10.80
C LEU A 21 -0.16 19.61 -10.38
N SER A 22 -1.19 19.02 -9.76
CA SER A 22 -2.34 19.80 -9.30
C SER A 22 -1.88 20.82 -8.25
N PRO A 23 -2.32 22.11 -8.34
CA PRO A 23 -1.96 23.11 -7.34
C PRO A 23 -2.30 22.66 -5.91
N SER A 24 -3.37 21.88 -5.72
CA SER A 24 -3.78 21.34 -4.43
C SER A 24 -2.81 20.29 -3.89
N PHE A 25 -2.26 19.44 -4.75
CA PHE A 25 -1.29 18.42 -4.36
C PHE A 25 0.08 19.08 -4.05
N ASN A 26 0.51 20.00 -4.90
CA ASN A 26 1.71 20.81 -4.64
C ASN A 26 1.55 21.70 -3.40
N TYR A 27 0.35 22.19 -3.12
CA TYR A 27 0.05 22.94 -1.91
C TYR A 27 0.12 22.05 -0.66
N LEU A 28 -0.40 20.83 -0.71
CA LEU A 28 -0.26 19.84 0.37
C LEU A 28 1.21 19.48 0.62
N LEU A 29 2.01 19.32 -0.44
CA LEU A 29 3.44 19.07 -0.32
C LEU A 29 4.23 20.31 0.14
N ALA A 30 3.85 21.52 -0.31
CA ALA A 30 4.52 22.78 0.03
C ALA A 30 4.08 23.34 1.39
N ALA A 31 2.85 23.09 1.83
CA ALA A 31 2.39 23.38 3.19
C ALA A 31 3.03 22.46 4.23
N ALA A 32 3.55 21.34 3.81
CA ALA A 32 4.45 20.54 4.59
C ALA A 32 5.78 21.30 4.72
N ARG A 33 5.91 22.12 5.77
CA ARG A 33 7.22 22.66 6.18
C ARG A 33 8.21 21.49 6.15
N PRO A 34 9.52 21.72 5.83
CA PRO A 34 10.54 20.69 5.99
C PRO A 34 10.45 20.20 7.45
N SER A 35 9.65 19.21 7.70
CA SER A 35 9.58 18.58 9.01
C SER A 35 10.87 17.79 9.14
N GLN A 36 11.43 17.73 10.34
CA GLN A 36 12.58 16.87 10.62
C GLN A 36 12.27 15.39 10.33
N HIS A 37 11.01 15.07 10.04
CA HIS A 37 10.52 13.74 9.73
C HIS A 37 9.89 13.72 8.35
N PRO A 38 10.21 12.74 7.48
CA PRO A 38 9.60 12.59 6.18
C PRO A 38 8.09 12.29 6.31
N HIS A 39 7.30 12.79 5.36
CA HIS A 39 5.89 12.40 5.27
C HIS A 39 5.78 10.91 4.97
N ARG A 40 4.85 10.25 5.62
CA ARG A 40 4.55 8.84 5.44
C ARG A 40 3.11 8.68 4.98
N PHE A 41 2.92 7.81 4.00
CA PHE A 41 1.61 7.53 3.41
C PHE A 41 1.28 6.05 3.54
N ILE A 42 0.14 5.76 4.11
CA ILE A 42 -0.36 4.39 4.27
C ILE A 42 -1.70 4.32 3.54
N PHE A 43 -1.77 3.48 2.53
CA PHE A 43 -3.00 3.16 1.82
C PHE A 43 -3.55 1.85 2.38
N ILE A 44 -4.55 1.94 3.25
CA ILE A 44 -5.24 0.76 3.76
C ILE A 44 -6.38 0.42 2.80
N ARG A 45 -6.35 -0.79 2.28
CA ARG A 45 -7.29 -1.28 1.29
C ARG A 45 -8.12 -2.43 1.82
N LYS A 46 -9.43 -2.33 1.63
CA LYS A 46 -10.38 -3.39 1.90
C LYS A 46 -10.95 -3.91 0.58
N SER A 47 -10.96 -5.23 0.39
CA SER A 47 -11.40 -5.88 -0.85
C SER A 47 -12.91 -6.09 -0.91
N ASN A 48 -13.50 -6.39 0.25
CA ASN A 48 -14.94 -6.58 0.35
C ASN A 48 -15.65 -5.22 0.41
N GLY A 49 -16.84 -5.14 -0.14
CA GLY A 49 -17.65 -3.94 -0.12
C GLY A 49 -17.99 -3.50 1.31
N ASN A 50 -18.41 -2.27 1.44
CA ASN A 50 -18.94 -1.71 2.67
C ASN A 50 -20.43 -1.41 2.47
N VAL A 51 -21.23 -1.62 3.51
CA VAL A 51 -22.61 -1.19 3.54
C VAL A 51 -22.65 0.31 3.77
N PRO A 52 -23.09 1.15 2.82
CA PRO A 52 -22.97 2.61 2.91
C PRO A 52 -23.60 3.18 4.18
N GLU A 53 -24.71 2.63 4.62
CA GLU A 53 -25.45 3.06 5.79
C GLU A 53 -24.66 2.92 7.09
N GLN A 54 -23.69 2.01 7.14
CA GLN A 54 -22.82 1.83 8.31
C GLN A 54 -21.80 2.96 8.46
N PHE A 55 -21.61 3.80 7.44
CA PHE A 55 -20.71 4.95 7.48
C PHE A 55 -21.42 6.25 7.89
N SER A 56 -22.75 6.27 7.87
CA SER A 56 -23.53 7.41 8.37
C SER A 56 -23.30 7.58 9.86
N LEU A 57 -23.12 8.83 10.29
CA LEU A 57 -22.88 9.13 11.70
C LEU A 57 -24.19 8.97 12.50
N PRO A 58 -24.18 8.21 13.61
CA PRO A 58 -25.41 7.90 14.36
C PRO A 58 -26.10 9.14 14.92
N SER A 59 -25.33 10.17 15.22
CA SER A 59 -25.82 11.44 15.81
C SER A 59 -26.16 12.50 14.78
N PHE A 60 -26.31 12.18 13.51
CA PHE A 60 -26.82 13.12 12.51
C PHE A 60 -28.20 13.67 12.93
N SER A 61 -28.39 14.98 12.80
CA SER A 61 -29.68 15.63 12.93
C SER A 61 -30.67 15.14 11.86
N ASP A 62 -31.93 15.37 12.05
CA ASP A 62 -32.96 14.95 11.07
C ASP A 62 -32.75 15.60 9.70
N GLN A 63 -32.22 16.84 9.66
CA GLN A 63 -31.86 17.52 8.41
C GLN A 63 -30.70 16.86 7.71
N GLU A 64 -29.64 16.47 8.46
CA GLU A 64 -28.49 15.78 7.91
C GLU A 64 -28.85 14.37 7.42
N LYS A 65 -29.68 13.64 8.19
CA LYS A 65 -30.21 12.34 7.77
C LYS A 65 -31.02 12.42 6.48
N GLU A 66 -31.84 13.48 6.33
CA GLU A 66 -32.62 13.67 5.13
C GLU A 66 -31.74 14.00 3.91
N LYS A 67 -30.67 14.80 4.09
CA LYS A 67 -29.68 15.05 3.04
C LYS A 67 -28.93 13.79 2.64
N ASP A 68 -28.48 13.01 3.63
CA ASP A 68 -27.78 11.72 3.39
C ASP A 68 -28.67 10.74 2.62
N LYS A 69 -29.93 10.61 3.03
CA LYS A 69 -30.94 9.79 2.35
C LYS A 69 -31.20 10.23 0.90
N LYS A 70 -31.23 11.54 0.65
CA LYS A 70 -31.38 12.11 -0.69
C LYS A 70 -30.09 12.10 -1.51
N LYS A 71 -28.97 11.67 -0.92
CA LYS A 71 -27.65 11.73 -1.53
C LYS A 71 -27.23 13.14 -1.94
N GLU A 72 -27.67 14.14 -1.19
CA GLU A 72 -27.26 15.52 -1.35
C GLU A 72 -25.84 15.70 -0.76
N ALA A 73 -25.02 16.52 -1.40
CA ALA A 73 -23.70 16.83 -0.87
C ALA A 73 -23.81 17.81 0.30
N PHE A 74 -23.26 17.46 1.45
CA PHE A 74 -23.13 18.33 2.61
C PHE A 74 -21.83 18.03 3.37
N GLU A 75 -21.44 18.94 4.23
CA GLU A 75 -20.33 18.78 5.16
C GLU A 75 -20.88 18.79 6.59
N ALA A 76 -20.39 17.91 7.43
CA ALA A 76 -20.67 17.86 8.85
C ALA A 76 -19.36 17.94 9.63
N ASP A 77 -19.37 18.68 10.73
CA ASP A 77 -18.26 18.77 11.66
C ASP A 77 -18.16 17.49 12.48
N LEU A 78 -17.21 16.64 12.15
CA LEU A 78 -17.03 15.35 12.80
C LEU A 78 -16.87 15.47 14.33
N ALA A 79 -16.33 16.58 14.83
CA ALA A 79 -16.17 16.81 16.27
C ALA A 79 -17.52 16.88 17.02
N LYS A 80 -18.61 17.22 16.33
CA LYS A 80 -19.96 17.33 16.89
C LYS A 80 -20.78 16.04 16.82
N HIS A 81 -20.21 15.00 16.21
CA HIS A 81 -20.93 13.76 15.96
C HIS A 81 -20.23 12.56 16.60
N GLU A 82 -20.99 11.54 16.91
CA GLU A 82 -20.49 10.25 17.35
C GLU A 82 -19.99 9.44 16.14
N LEU A 83 -18.89 8.72 16.30
CA LEU A 83 -18.45 7.77 15.29
C LEU A 83 -19.34 6.53 15.25
N PRO A 84 -19.54 5.91 14.08
CA PRO A 84 -20.18 4.60 14.01
C PRO A 84 -19.47 3.58 14.90
N ALA A 85 -20.18 2.60 15.41
CA ALA A 85 -19.68 1.64 16.39
C ALA A 85 -18.35 0.96 15.96
N TRP A 86 -18.20 0.65 14.69
CA TRP A 86 -17.01 0.00 14.13
C TRP A 86 -15.81 0.96 13.97
N LEU A 87 -16.02 2.29 14.00
CA LEU A 87 -14.94 3.30 14.01
C LEU A 87 -14.65 3.83 15.42
N ARG A 88 -15.36 3.37 16.44
CA ARG A 88 -15.22 3.90 17.82
C ARG A 88 -13.79 3.79 18.36
N ALA A 89 -13.04 2.79 17.94
CA ALA A 89 -11.62 2.66 18.29
C ALA A 89 -10.74 3.84 17.80
N LEU A 90 -11.25 4.67 16.89
CA LEU A 90 -10.56 5.85 16.35
C LEU A 90 -11.03 7.17 17.00
N GLU A 91 -11.85 7.12 18.07
CA GLU A 91 -12.39 8.32 18.71
C GLU A 91 -11.30 9.31 19.14
N ASP A 92 -10.19 8.83 19.71
CA ASP A 92 -9.06 9.65 20.13
C ASP A 92 -8.34 10.34 18.95
N HIS A 93 -8.54 9.86 17.74
CA HIS A 93 -7.96 10.41 16.51
C HIS A 93 -8.94 11.24 15.69
N LYS A 94 -10.16 11.39 16.14
CA LYS A 94 -11.27 12.03 15.44
C LYS A 94 -10.97 13.44 14.93
N SER A 95 -10.22 14.22 15.70
CA SER A 95 -9.78 15.57 15.31
C SER A 95 -8.88 15.60 14.07
N ASN A 96 -8.25 14.46 13.74
CA ASN A 96 -7.36 14.28 12.60
C ASN A 96 -8.01 13.45 11.49
N MET A 97 -9.30 13.17 11.58
CA MET A 97 -10.02 12.33 10.63
C MET A 97 -10.86 13.15 9.66
N THR A 98 -10.98 12.64 8.46
CA THR A 98 -11.98 13.07 7.46
C THR A 98 -12.64 11.82 6.89
N ILE A 99 -13.96 11.75 6.96
CA ILE A 99 -14.75 10.67 6.36
C ILE A 99 -15.35 11.20 5.06
N LEU A 100 -15.01 10.58 3.95
CA LEU A 100 -15.57 10.87 2.63
C LEU A 100 -16.60 9.79 2.28
N HIS A 101 -17.86 10.16 2.23
CA HIS A 101 -18.97 9.25 1.95
C HIS A 101 -19.55 9.52 0.56
N GLY A 102 -20.08 8.48 -0.09
CA GLY A 102 -20.76 8.62 -1.39
C GLY A 102 -19.83 8.89 -2.60
N ILE A 103 -18.52 8.66 -2.48
CA ILE A 103 -17.60 8.79 -3.61
C ILE A 103 -17.72 7.57 -4.51
N SER A 104 -17.96 7.81 -5.79
CA SER A 104 -18.03 6.77 -6.82
C SER A 104 -16.80 6.80 -7.73
N MET A 105 -16.22 5.62 -7.96
CA MET A 105 -15.10 5.42 -8.89
C MET A 105 -15.60 4.85 -10.22
N THR A 106 -16.50 5.54 -10.89
CA THR A 106 -17.07 5.10 -12.17
C THR A 106 -16.03 4.84 -13.25
N VAL A 107 -14.87 5.52 -13.18
CA VAL A 107 -13.76 5.35 -14.13
C VAL A 107 -13.14 3.96 -14.04
N SER A 108 -13.04 3.36 -12.85
CA SER A 108 -12.42 2.04 -12.68
C SER A 108 -13.34 0.88 -13.09
N GLY A 109 -14.63 1.13 -13.24
CA GLY A 109 -15.66 0.10 -13.36
C GLY A 109 -16.02 -0.53 -12.02
N GLY A 110 -17.05 -1.35 -12.00
CA GLY A 110 -17.50 -2.06 -10.80
C GLY A 110 -17.01 -3.51 -10.74
N GLY A 111 -17.16 -4.12 -9.57
CA GLY A 111 -16.93 -5.54 -9.32
C GLY A 111 -15.50 -5.92 -8.99
N HIS A 112 -15.27 -7.24 -8.94
CA HIS A 112 -14.05 -7.87 -8.42
C HIS A 112 -12.75 -7.51 -9.17
N TYR A 113 -12.84 -6.82 -10.30
CA TYR A 113 -11.71 -6.59 -11.21
C TYR A 113 -11.17 -5.15 -11.20
N SER A 114 -11.71 -4.31 -10.33
CA SER A 114 -11.40 -2.87 -10.33
C SER A 114 -10.17 -2.47 -9.53
N PHE A 115 -9.50 -3.40 -8.85
CA PHE A 115 -8.47 -3.10 -7.85
C PHE A 115 -7.33 -2.21 -8.33
N SER A 116 -6.61 -2.63 -9.39
CA SER A 116 -5.53 -1.80 -9.93
C SER A 116 -6.06 -0.54 -10.61
N GLY A 117 -7.27 -0.59 -11.14
CA GLY A 117 -7.95 0.56 -11.74
C GLY A 117 -8.26 1.66 -10.73
N CYS A 118 -8.63 1.31 -9.50
CA CYS A 118 -8.91 2.28 -8.44
C CYS A 118 -7.70 3.15 -8.13
N MET A 119 -6.54 2.57 -7.94
CA MET A 119 -5.31 3.30 -7.61
C MET A 119 -4.66 3.94 -8.83
N GLY A 120 -4.98 3.48 -10.05
CA GLY A 120 -4.45 4.00 -11.30
C GLY A 120 -5.42 4.88 -12.09
N ALA A 121 -6.64 5.10 -11.61
CA ALA A 121 -7.71 5.85 -12.27
C ALA A 121 -7.95 5.41 -13.72
N TYR A 122 -8.14 4.10 -13.96
CA TYR A 122 -8.45 3.55 -15.27
C TYR A 122 -9.45 2.38 -15.18
N LYS A 123 -10.17 2.15 -16.28
CA LYS A 123 -11.09 1.03 -16.38
C LYS A 123 -10.30 -0.29 -16.46
N ALA A 124 -10.41 -1.09 -15.42
CA ALA A 124 -9.90 -2.45 -15.40
C ALA A 124 -10.79 -3.37 -16.25
N GLY A 125 -10.21 -4.38 -16.88
CA GLY A 125 -10.95 -5.40 -17.62
C GLY A 125 -11.63 -6.41 -16.69
N ARG A 126 -12.38 -7.35 -17.28
CA ARG A 126 -13.07 -8.41 -16.52
C ARG A 126 -12.13 -9.46 -15.91
N ASN A 127 -10.88 -9.52 -16.33
CA ASN A 127 -9.91 -10.45 -15.79
C ASN A 127 -9.18 -9.83 -14.58
N VAL A 128 -9.00 -10.60 -13.54
CA VAL A 128 -8.24 -10.21 -12.32
C VAL A 128 -6.83 -9.72 -12.68
N ILE A 129 -6.28 -10.22 -13.78
CA ILE A 129 -4.99 -9.81 -14.36
C ILE A 129 -5.24 -8.88 -15.55
N SER A 130 -6.17 -7.93 -15.43
CA SER A 130 -6.29 -6.90 -16.47
C SER A 130 -4.99 -6.13 -16.58
N GLY A 131 -4.53 -5.93 -17.81
CA GLY A 131 -3.26 -5.26 -18.07
C GLY A 131 -3.18 -3.93 -17.34
N ILE A 132 -2.12 -3.74 -16.57
CA ILE A 132 -1.84 -2.48 -15.89
C ILE A 132 -1.60 -1.41 -16.93
N LYS A 133 -2.42 -0.36 -16.90
CA LYS A 133 -2.42 0.69 -17.94
C LYS A 133 -1.50 1.86 -17.60
N ARG A 134 -1.22 2.08 -16.32
CA ARG A 134 -0.37 3.18 -15.84
C ARG A 134 0.10 2.94 -14.41
N THR A 135 1.00 3.77 -13.94
CA THR A 135 1.45 3.85 -12.55
C THR A 135 0.27 4.11 -11.61
N THR A 136 0.30 3.54 -10.43
CA THR A 136 -0.67 3.78 -9.36
C THR A 136 -0.25 4.98 -8.49
N VAL A 137 -1.21 5.60 -7.80
CA VAL A 137 -1.00 6.83 -7.03
C VAL A 137 0.03 6.68 -5.91
N ASP A 138 0.09 5.53 -5.29
CA ASP A 138 1.07 5.19 -4.25
C ASP A 138 2.51 5.20 -4.79
N PHE A 139 2.73 4.66 -5.99
CA PHE A 139 4.03 4.74 -6.66
C PHE A 139 4.38 6.15 -7.13
N GLU A 140 3.41 6.96 -7.55
CA GLU A 140 3.68 8.37 -7.86
C GLU A 140 4.09 9.14 -6.59
N LEU A 141 3.44 8.88 -5.45
CA LEU A 141 3.85 9.43 -4.16
C LEU A 141 5.24 8.97 -3.73
N ALA A 142 5.56 7.71 -3.94
CA ALA A 142 6.86 7.15 -3.59
C ALA A 142 8.03 7.87 -4.30
N LYS A 143 7.81 8.40 -5.50
CA LYS A 143 8.81 9.23 -6.21
C LYS A 143 9.06 10.56 -5.52
N LEU A 144 8.04 11.10 -4.82
CA LEU A 144 8.10 12.41 -4.17
C LEU A 144 8.66 12.33 -2.73
N VAL A 145 8.54 11.17 -2.09
CA VAL A 145 9.02 10.90 -0.74
C VAL A 145 9.92 9.67 -0.72
N PRO A 146 11.10 9.74 -1.33
CA PRO A 146 11.97 8.58 -1.52
C PRO A 146 12.40 7.96 -0.20
N SER A 147 12.52 6.64 -0.21
CA SER A 147 13.01 5.80 0.90
C SER A 147 13.78 4.60 0.33
N PRO A 148 14.55 3.85 1.14
CA PRO A 148 15.29 2.68 0.66
C PRO A 148 14.41 1.68 -0.09
N PHE A 149 13.28 1.29 0.51
CA PHE A 149 12.21 0.61 -0.23
C PHE A 149 11.25 1.68 -0.73
N SER A 150 11.29 1.98 -2.01
CA SER A 150 10.46 3.04 -2.60
C SER A 150 8.97 2.88 -2.28
N HIS A 151 8.51 1.64 -2.25
CA HIS A 151 7.14 1.25 -1.92
C HIS A 151 7.14 -0.14 -1.30
N VAL A 152 6.32 -0.35 -0.28
CA VAL A 152 6.07 -1.66 0.33
C VAL A 152 4.60 -1.99 0.19
N GLU A 153 4.31 -3.19 -0.30
CA GLU A 153 2.94 -3.69 -0.41
C GLU A 153 2.77 -4.94 0.43
N LEU A 154 1.79 -4.91 1.34
CA LEU A 154 1.43 -5.98 2.25
C LEU A 154 0.02 -6.46 1.94
N SER A 155 -0.25 -7.75 2.09
CA SER A 155 -1.58 -8.29 1.83
C SER A 155 -1.90 -9.46 2.75
N LEU A 156 -3.08 -9.43 3.34
CA LEU A 156 -3.63 -10.54 4.13
C LEU A 156 -4.27 -11.64 3.28
N THR A 157 -4.01 -11.66 1.99
CA THR A 157 -4.65 -12.58 1.07
C THR A 157 -4.53 -14.03 1.51
N GLY A 158 -5.68 -14.71 1.62
CA GLY A 158 -5.82 -15.91 2.41
C GLY A 158 -5.40 -17.22 1.75
N ASP A 159 -5.42 -17.37 0.43
CA ASP A 159 -5.20 -18.67 -0.20
C ASP A 159 -4.09 -18.65 -1.24
N TYR A 160 -2.88 -18.44 -0.75
CA TYR A 160 -1.66 -18.57 -1.56
C TYR A 160 -0.91 -19.87 -1.26
N SER A 161 -1.63 -20.93 -1.00
CA SER A 161 -1.05 -22.27 -0.91
C SER A 161 -0.19 -22.65 -2.13
N SER A 162 -0.46 -22.00 -3.27
CA SER A 162 0.35 -22.12 -4.49
C SER A 162 1.64 -21.28 -4.49
N PHE A 163 1.78 -20.27 -3.62
CA PHE A 163 2.96 -19.42 -3.56
C PHE A 163 3.75 -19.65 -2.27
N ARG A 164 4.60 -20.66 -2.28
CA ARG A 164 5.45 -21.00 -1.13
C ARG A 164 6.43 -19.91 -0.70
N SER A 165 6.66 -18.92 -1.55
CA SER A 165 7.59 -17.82 -1.28
C SER A 165 7.03 -16.75 -0.33
N GLY A 166 5.73 -16.74 -0.03
CA GLY A 166 5.10 -15.65 0.71
C GLY A 166 5.07 -14.31 -0.05
N ILE A 167 5.51 -14.28 -1.31
CA ILE A 167 5.52 -13.12 -2.20
C ILE A 167 4.55 -13.40 -3.35
N VAL A 168 3.61 -12.51 -3.57
CA VAL A 168 2.54 -12.67 -4.56
C VAL A 168 2.42 -11.42 -5.43
N PRO A 169 1.76 -11.51 -6.60
CA PRO A 169 1.48 -10.33 -7.40
C PRO A 169 0.59 -9.34 -6.65
N GLY A 170 1.07 -8.10 -6.49
CA GLY A 170 0.36 -7.02 -5.84
C GLY A 170 -0.67 -6.33 -6.74
N TYR A 171 -1.28 -5.28 -6.22
CA TYR A 171 -2.25 -4.45 -6.93
C TYR A 171 -1.68 -3.10 -7.34
N SER A 172 -0.62 -2.68 -6.68
CA SER A 172 0.14 -1.48 -7.01
C SER A 172 1.01 -1.70 -8.25
N ALA A 173 1.34 -0.63 -8.96
CA ALA A 173 2.07 -0.71 -10.21
C ALA A 173 3.06 0.45 -10.37
N PRO A 174 4.35 0.17 -10.52
CA PRO A 174 5.38 1.19 -10.76
C PRO A 174 5.29 1.81 -12.14
N ALA A 175 4.77 1.09 -13.13
CA ALA A 175 4.63 1.56 -14.51
C ALA A 175 3.57 0.75 -15.28
N ARG A 176 3.30 1.20 -16.51
CA ARG A 176 2.44 0.47 -17.44
C ARG A 176 2.98 -0.94 -17.68
N HIS A 177 2.09 -1.94 -17.62
CA HIS A 177 2.41 -3.37 -17.79
C HIS A 177 3.40 -3.93 -16.75
N GLN A 178 3.70 -3.18 -15.70
CA GLN A 178 4.50 -3.64 -14.59
C GLN A 178 3.65 -3.71 -13.34
N ARG A 179 3.58 -4.90 -12.76
CA ARG A 179 2.90 -5.14 -11.50
C ARG A 179 3.93 -5.14 -10.38
N ASN A 180 3.56 -4.57 -9.24
CA ASN A 180 4.34 -4.76 -8.03
C ASN A 180 4.13 -6.17 -7.47
N TYR A 181 5.04 -6.58 -6.60
CA TYR A 181 4.89 -7.76 -5.78
C TYR A 181 4.60 -7.34 -4.35
N CYS A 182 3.76 -8.11 -3.65
CA CYS A 182 3.44 -7.85 -2.26
C CYS A 182 3.80 -9.04 -1.37
N TYR A 183 4.09 -8.74 -0.12
CA TYR A 183 4.30 -9.73 0.91
C TYR A 183 2.94 -10.21 1.42
N ALA A 184 2.68 -11.51 1.28
CA ALA A 184 1.47 -12.17 1.76
C ALA A 184 1.72 -13.02 3.02
N ASP A 185 2.96 -13.06 3.47
CA ASP A 185 3.39 -13.75 4.68
C ASP A 185 4.20 -12.79 5.57
N PRO A 186 3.83 -12.62 6.86
CA PRO A 186 4.50 -11.69 7.76
C PRO A 186 5.97 -12.01 7.99
N GLN A 187 6.34 -13.31 8.06
CA GLN A 187 7.73 -13.72 8.23
C GLN A 187 8.57 -13.34 7.01
N THR A 188 8.04 -13.58 5.82
CA THR A 188 8.72 -13.18 4.57
C THR A 188 8.92 -11.66 4.51
N ALA A 189 7.91 -10.87 4.89
CA ALA A 189 8.05 -9.41 4.95
C ALA A 189 9.12 -8.98 5.95
N TYR A 190 9.14 -9.60 7.12
CA TYR A 190 10.13 -9.36 8.15
C TYR A 190 11.55 -9.68 7.67
N ASP A 191 11.74 -10.87 7.11
CA ASP A 191 13.04 -11.34 6.65
C ASP A 191 13.62 -10.45 5.54
N GLU A 192 12.79 -10.00 4.61
CA GLU A 192 13.23 -9.15 3.50
C GLU A 192 13.49 -7.69 3.92
N LEU A 193 12.60 -7.10 4.71
CA LEU A 193 12.72 -5.69 5.11
C LEU A 193 13.84 -5.46 6.12
N PHE A 194 14.06 -6.41 7.04
CA PHE A 194 15.03 -6.26 8.13
C PHE A 194 16.30 -7.12 7.96
N LYS A 195 16.49 -7.73 6.79
CA LYS A 195 17.62 -8.62 6.45
C LYS A 195 18.98 -8.07 6.84
N SER A 196 19.19 -6.76 6.69
CA SER A 196 20.45 -6.09 7.02
C SER A 196 20.87 -6.22 8.49
N VAL A 197 19.91 -6.45 9.38
CA VAL A 197 20.12 -6.60 10.82
C VAL A 197 19.97 -8.05 11.26
N THR A 198 18.97 -8.76 10.72
CA THR A 198 18.68 -10.14 11.10
C THR A 198 19.63 -11.15 10.46
N ASN A 199 20.14 -10.85 9.27
CA ASN A 199 21.08 -11.71 8.53
C ASN A 199 22.11 -10.89 7.73
N PRO A 200 23.03 -10.16 8.40
CA PRO A 200 23.99 -9.29 7.74
C PRO A 200 24.98 -10.06 6.86
N GLY A 201 25.26 -11.33 7.17
CA GLY A 201 26.11 -12.21 6.36
C GLY A 201 25.52 -12.48 4.97
N ALA A 202 24.22 -12.74 4.90
CA ALA A 202 23.53 -12.93 3.63
C ALA A 202 23.54 -11.64 2.79
N VAL A 203 23.35 -10.47 3.42
CA VAL A 203 23.45 -9.17 2.72
C VAL A 203 24.84 -8.95 2.16
N GLY A 204 25.90 -9.32 2.90
CA GLY A 204 27.28 -9.24 2.41
C GLY A 204 27.51 -10.13 1.19
N SER A 205 26.99 -11.36 1.22
CA SER A 205 27.06 -12.29 0.08
C SER A 205 26.29 -11.78 -1.13
N ASP A 206 25.08 -11.25 -0.92
CA ASP A 206 24.25 -10.66 -1.98
C ASP A 206 24.97 -9.47 -2.62
N ASN A 207 25.56 -8.58 -1.84
CA ASN A 207 26.30 -7.43 -2.36
C ASN A 207 27.53 -7.85 -3.17
N THR A 208 28.27 -8.88 -2.74
CA THR A 208 29.40 -9.45 -3.50
C THR A 208 28.93 -9.98 -4.86
N LEU A 209 27.80 -10.69 -4.89
CA LEU A 209 27.21 -11.17 -6.13
C LEU A 209 26.77 -10.02 -7.05
N LEU A 210 26.14 -8.99 -6.48
CA LEU A 210 25.72 -7.80 -7.23
C LEU A 210 26.92 -7.05 -7.82
N ASP A 211 28.02 -6.94 -7.09
CA ASP A 211 29.28 -6.34 -7.58
C ASP A 211 29.83 -7.11 -8.76
N TYR A 212 29.89 -8.45 -8.65
CA TYR A 212 30.32 -9.31 -9.72
C TYR A 212 29.41 -9.18 -10.97
N LEU A 213 28.11 -9.22 -10.80
CA LEU A 213 27.15 -9.08 -11.90
C LEU A 213 27.26 -7.70 -12.57
N HIS A 214 27.38 -6.63 -11.78
CA HIS A 214 27.55 -5.27 -12.30
C HIS A 214 28.80 -5.16 -13.17
N GLU A 215 29.92 -5.72 -12.74
CA GLU A 215 31.18 -5.71 -13.49
C GLU A 215 31.07 -6.54 -14.79
N GLN A 216 30.50 -7.72 -14.72
CA GLN A 216 30.34 -8.61 -15.89
C GLN A 216 29.43 -7.98 -16.95
N GLU A 217 28.25 -7.48 -16.55
CA GLU A 217 27.33 -6.86 -17.50
C GLU A 217 27.87 -5.53 -18.03
N GLY A 218 28.61 -4.77 -17.23
CA GLY A 218 29.30 -3.57 -17.68
C GLY A 218 30.35 -3.85 -18.76
N ARG A 219 31.05 -5.00 -18.69
CA ARG A 219 31.99 -5.46 -19.77
C ARG A 219 31.23 -5.83 -21.03
N ARG A 220 30.08 -6.51 -20.90
CA ARG A 220 29.24 -6.91 -22.05
C ARG A 220 28.68 -5.72 -22.80
N LEU A 221 28.36 -4.62 -22.14
CA LEU A 221 27.86 -3.39 -22.77
C LEU A 221 28.80 -2.79 -23.80
N LYS A 222 30.13 -3.00 -23.65
CA LYS A 222 31.14 -2.41 -24.55
C LYS A 222 31.11 -3.00 -25.96
N GLY A 223 30.54 -4.20 -26.12
CA GLY A 223 30.49 -4.91 -27.41
C GLY A 223 29.10 -4.94 -28.05
N LEU A 224 28.08 -4.30 -27.44
CA LEU A 224 26.70 -4.36 -27.90
C LEU A 224 26.22 -3.02 -28.45
N ASP A 225 25.27 -3.07 -29.38
CA ASP A 225 24.56 -1.91 -29.91
C ASP A 225 23.06 -2.12 -29.94
N GLY A 226 22.33 -1.04 -30.27
CA GLY A 226 20.89 -1.08 -30.48
C GLY A 226 20.06 -1.60 -29.30
N LYS A 227 19.09 -2.47 -29.60
CA LYS A 227 18.12 -2.98 -28.62
C LYS A 227 18.74 -3.88 -27.54
N GLU A 228 19.80 -4.59 -27.87
CA GLU A 228 20.47 -5.49 -26.91
C GLU A 228 21.23 -4.68 -25.87
N ARG A 229 21.95 -3.64 -26.30
CA ARG A 229 22.61 -2.70 -25.40
C ARG A 229 21.63 -2.07 -24.42
N MET A 230 20.45 -1.65 -24.90
CA MET A 230 19.44 -1.05 -24.04
C MET A 230 18.91 -2.04 -22.97
N LYS A 231 18.70 -3.32 -23.32
CA LYS A 231 18.29 -4.35 -22.34
C LYS A 231 19.34 -4.57 -21.27
N ILE A 232 20.61 -4.69 -21.66
CA ILE A 232 21.71 -4.88 -20.70
C ILE A 232 21.90 -3.62 -19.86
N SER A 233 21.80 -2.42 -20.43
CA SER A 233 21.84 -1.17 -19.66
C SER A 233 20.79 -1.12 -18.58
N ASN A 234 19.53 -1.42 -18.91
CA ASN A 234 18.45 -1.47 -17.93
C ASN A 234 18.71 -2.51 -16.82
N HIS A 235 19.34 -3.63 -17.16
CA HIS A 235 19.72 -4.65 -16.19
C HIS A 235 20.81 -4.15 -15.23
N VAL A 236 21.84 -3.49 -15.76
CA VAL A 236 22.93 -2.88 -14.98
C VAL A 236 22.38 -1.79 -14.05
N GLU A 237 21.47 -0.95 -14.55
CA GLU A 237 20.78 0.08 -13.74
C GLU A 237 19.97 -0.55 -12.61
N SER A 238 19.30 -1.69 -12.86
CA SER A 238 18.55 -2.42 -11.84
C SER A 238 19.47 -2.98 -10.76
N ILE A 239 20.62 -3.57 -11.13
CA ILE A 239 21.64 -4.05 -10.18
C ILE A 239 22.15 -2.87 -9.32
N GLN A 240 22.47 -1.76 -9.96
CA GLN A 240 22.95 -0.56 -9.27
C GLN A 240 21.91 -0.02 -8.27
N SER A 241 20.64 0.01 -8.67
CA SER A 241 19.53 0.44 -7.77
C SER A 241 19.40 -0.45 -6.54
N ILE A 242 19.61 -1.77 -6.68
CA ILE A 242 19.57 -2.71 -5.54
C ILE A 242 20.77 -2.44 -4.60
N ARG A 243 21.97 -2.22 -5.15
CA ARG A 243 23.16 -1.88 -4.34
C ARG A 243 22.95 -0.61 -3.54
N GLU A 244 22.52 0.46 -4.18
CA GLU A 244 22.22 1.74 -3.53
C GLU A 244 21.16 1.61 -2.43
N ARG A 245 20.14 0.78 -2.68
CA ARG A 245 19.15 0.44 -1.65
C ARG A 245 19.81 -0.24 -0.47
N ASN A 246 20.63 -1.26 -0.70
CA ASN A 246 21.31 -2.02 0.36
C ASN A 246 22.22 -1.12 1.20
N GLU A 247 22.95 -0.19 0.58
CA GLU A 247 23.77 0.80 1.27
C GLU A 247 22.94 1.73 2.16
N LYS A 248 21.81 2.24 1.63
CA LYS A 248 20.89 3.08 2.41
C LYS A 248 20.31 2.30 3.60
N VAL A 249 19.88 1.05 3.39
CA VAL A 249 19.39 0.18 4.47
C VAL A 249 20.48 -0.07 5.51
N ALA A 250 21.71 -0.34 5.09
CA ALA A 250 22.83 -0.54 6.00
C ALA A 250 23.12 0.70 6.87
N SER A 251 22.96 1.91 6.31
CA SER A 251 23.10 3.15 7.06
C SER A 251 22.05 3.31 8.17
N LEU A 252 20.91 2.65 8.05
CA LEU A 252 19.81 2.66 9.03
C LEU A 252 19.91 1.53 10.07
N SER A 253 20.90 0.65 10.00
CA SER A 253 20.99 -0.57 10.81
C SER A 253 20.84 -0.35 12.32
N LYS A 254 21.38 0.75 12.86
CA LYS A 254 21.23 1.11 14.29
C LYS A 254 19.79 1.44 14.66
N VAL A 255 19.09 2.16 13.79
CA VAL A 255 17.68 2.53 14.00
C VAL A 255 16.80 1.31 13.84
N ILE A 256 17.08 0.46 12.85
CA ILE A 256 16.38 -0.80 12.61
C ILE A 256 16.52 -1.72 13.83
N SER A 257 17.74 -1.97 14.31
CA SER A 257 17.98 -2.85 15.47
C SER A 257 17.20 -2.41 16.71
N LYS A 258 17.05 -1.09 16.92
CA LYS A 258 16.31 -0.54 18.04
C LYS A 258 14.80 -0.71 17.94
N ASN A 259 14.27 -0.76 16.71
CA ASN A 259 12.83 -0.81 16.42
C ASN A 259 12.40 -2.11 15.74
N LEU A 260 13.24 -3.13 15.81
CA LEU A 260 12.95 -4.43 15.20
C LEU A 260 11.72 -5.06 15.87
N PRO A 261 10.67 -5.42 15.10
CA PRO A 261 9.48 -6.04 15.67
C PRO A 261 9.79 -7.47 16.12
N ARG A 262 9.07 -7.93 17.13
CA ARG A 262 9.14 -9.35 17.57
C ARG A 262 7.93 -10.06 16.99
N LEU A 263 8.16 -10.92 16.01
CA LEU A 263 7.11 -11.78 15.51
C LEU A 263 6.92 -12.99 16.42
N ASP A 264 5.67 -13.38 16.63
CA ASP A 264 5.34 -14.63 17.32
C ASP A 264 5.86 -15.82 16.50
N PRO A 265 6.44 -16.87 17.13
CA PRO A 265 6.89 -18.07 16.45
C PRO A 265 5.84 -18.78 15.57
N ILE A 266 4.55 -18.50 15.77
CA ILE A 266 3.47 -19.00 14.90
C ILE A 266 3.62 -18.55 13.46
N HIS A 267 4.34 -17.43 13.21
CA HIS A 267 4.61 -16.91 11.87
C HIS A 267 5.86 -17.48 11.22
N ALA A 268 6.63 -18.30 11.94
CA ALA A 268 7.83 -18.92 11.38
C ALA A 268 7.53 -19.76 10.13
N HIS A 269 8.44 -19.76 9.16
CA HIS A 269 8.29 -20.55 7.95
C HIS A 269 8.04 -22.03 8.27
N GLY A 270 6.96 -22.58 7.71
CA GLY A 270 6.53 -23.96 8.00
C GLY A 270 5.87 -24.16 9.36
N GLY A 271 5.62 -23.08 10.09
CA GLY A 271 4.87 -23.08 11.34
C GLY A 271 3.37 -23.39 11.16
N PRO A 272 2.62 -23.49 12.25
CA PRO A 272 1.18 -23.70 12.20
C PRO A 272 0.51 -22.50 11.53
N ASN A 273 -0.64 -22.74 10.90
CA ASN A 273 -1.39 -21.66 10.23
C ASN A 273 -1.87 -20.61 11.24
N ALA A 274 -1.28 -19.44 11.20
CA ALA A 274 -1.75 -18.29 11.96
C ALA A 274 -3.15 -17.87 11.49
N SER A 275 -3.99 -17.44 12.44
CA SER A 275 -5.30 -16.85 12.12
C SER A 275 -5.14 -15.53 11.35
N LEU A 276 -6.20 -15.09 10.69
CA LEU A 276 -6.22 -13.81 9.98
C LEU A 276 -5.85 -12.64 10.91
N ILE A 277 -6.37 -12.64 12.13
CA ILE A 277 -6.10 -11.59 13.13
C ILE A 277 -4.62 -11.59 13.53
N GLN A 278 -4.04 -12.76 13.82
CA GLN A 278 -2.62 -12.87 14.15
C GLN A 278 -1.73 -12.38 13.00
N LYS A 279 -2.06 -12.71 11.75
CA LYS A 279 -1.34 -12.18 10.58
C LYS A 279 -1.50 -10.67 10.45
N GLN A 280 -2.67 -10.13 10.75
CA GLN A 280 -2.94 -8.70 10.72
C GLN A 280 -2.11 -7.95 11.76
N GLU A 281 -2.03 -8.47 12.99
CA GLU A 281 -1.19 -7.92 14.05
C GLU A 281 0.29 -7.93 13.64
N ALA A 282 0.79 -9.08 13.17
CA ALA A 282 2.18 -9.21 12.72
C ALA A 282 2.53 -8.27 11.56
N PHE A 283 1.67 -8.15 10.55
CA PHE A 283 1.87 -7.18 9.47
C PHE A 283 1.82 -5.74 9.96
N THR A 284 0.98 -5.43 10.93
CA THR A 284 0.91 -4.09 11.52
C THR A 284 2.23 -3.76 12.24
N ASP A 285 2.80 -4.68 12.97
CA ASP A 285 4.09 -4.51 13.63
C ASP A 285 5.23 -4.30 12.61
N VAL A 286 5.26 -5.12 11.56
CA VAL A 286 6.22 -4.97 10.45
C VAL A 286 6.06 -3.60 9.76
N LEU A 287 4.83 -3.18 9.49
CA LEU A 287 4.52 -1.89 8.87
C LEU A 287 4.99 -0.72 9.75
N ILE A 288 4.65 -0.74 11.05
CA ILE A 288 5.07 0.30 11.99
C ILE A 288 6.59 0.38 12.05
N ALA A 289 7.27 -0.76 12.14
CA ALA A 289 8.72 -0.80 12.17
C ALA A 289 9.35 -0.26 10.88
N ALA A 290 8.84 -0.64 9.70
CA ALA A 290 9.33 -0.16 8.42
C ALA A 290 9.18 1.37 8.28
N LEU A 291 8.05 1.92 8.71
CA LEU A 291 7.80 3.36 8.70
C LEU A 291 8.66 4.10 9.75
N THR A 292 8.73 3.58 10.98
CA THR A 292 9.48 4.22 12.08
C THR A 292 10.96 4.28 11.79
N THR A 293 11.51 3.25 11.18
CA THR A 293 12.94 3.18 10.80
C THR A 293 13.28 3.96 9.55
N GLY A 294 12.29 4.42 8.79
CA GLY A 294 12.49 5.12 7.51
C GLY A 294 12.86 4.18 6.35
N LEU A 295 12.64 2.87 6.51
CA LEU A 295 12.83 1.91 5.43
C LEU A 295 11.85 2.13 4.27
N ALA A 296 10.61 2.52 4.59
CA ALA A 296 9.60 2.88 3.62
C ALA A 296 8.86 4.15 4.07
N ASN A 297 8.52 5.02 3.12
CA ASN A 297 7.66 6.18 3.34
C ASN A 297 6.26 5.99 2.75
N VAL A 298 6.09 5.04 1.84
CA VAL A 298 4.81 4.72 1.20
C VAL A 298 4.55 3.23 1.33
N VAL A 299 3.41 2.89 1.91
CA VAL A 299 2.97 1.51 2.12
C VAL A 299 1.53 1.36 1.63
N THR A 300 1.27 0.29 0.90
CA THR A 300 -0.09 -0.16 0.58
C THR A 300 -0.36 -1.46 1.32
N TYR A 301 -1.42 -1.48 2.13
CA TYR A 301 -1.79 -2.62 2.94
C TYR A 301 -3.21 -3.07 2.63
N THR A 302 -3.35 -4.27 2.07
CA THR A 302 -4.65 -4.92 1.84
C THR A 302 -4.99 -5.76 3.06
N ILE A 303 -5.98 -5.32 3.84
CA ILE A 303 -6.36 -5.92 5.13
C ILE A 303 -7.31 -7.10 5.02
N ASP A 304 -7.84 -7.36 3.84
CA ASP A 304 -8.69 -8.51 3.55
C ASP A 304 -8.61 -8.89 2.07
N GLU A 305 -9.19 -10.03 1.73
CA GLU A 305 -9.38 -10.47 0.36
C GLU A 305 -10.80 -11.00 0.17
N LEU A 306 -11.28 -10.92 -1.09
CA LEU A 306 -12.49 -11.62 -1.51
C LEU A 306 -12.37 -13.09 -1.16
N SER A 307 -13.43 -13.64 -0.58
CA SER A 307 -13.49 -15.05 -0.16
C SER A 307 -12.50 -15.44 0.96
N THR A 308 -11.95 -14.48 1.69
CA THR A 308 -11.18 -14.82 2.89
C THR A 308 -12.11 -15.39 3.96
N PRO A 309 -11.95 -16.68 4.30
CA PRO A 309 -12.76 -17.27 5.34
C PRO A 309 -12.30 -16.77 6.71
N ILE A 310 -13.20 -16.15 7.44
CA ILE A 310 -12.98 -15.79 8.84
C ILE A 310 -13.60 -16.87 9.72
N THR A 311 -12.75 -17.50 10.53
CA THR A 311 -13.17 -18.53 11.51
C THR A 311 -13.39 -17.97 12.91
N THR A 312 -13.05 -16.71 13.14
CA THR A 312 -12.91 -16.12 14.49
C THR A 312 -13.71 -14.85 14.68
N LEU A 313 -14.90 -14.74 14.07
CA LEU A 313 -15.82 -13.66 14.44
C LEU A 313 -16.39 -13.96 15.84
N PRO A 314 -16.43 -12.97 16.76
CA PRO A 314 -17.06 -13.15 18.08
C PRO A 314 -18.47 -13.70 17.93
N GLY A 315 -18.76 -14.82 18.60
CA GLY A 315 -20.07 -15.48 18.57
C GLY A 315 -20.31 -16.39 17.35
N ASN A 316 -19.35 -16.58 16.45
CA ASN A 316 -19.49 -17.47 15.31
C ASN A 316 -18.41 -18.58 15.33
N THR A 317 -18.85 -19.83 15.34
CA THR A 317 -17.97 -21.02 15.32
C THR A 317 -17.79 -21.61 13.92
N SER A 318 -18.50 -21.09 12.92
CA SER A 318 -18.43 -21.56 11.54
C SER A 318 -17.57 -20.66 10.69
N ARG A 319 -16.90 -21.25 9.68
CA ARG A 319 -16.17 -20.52 8.67
C ARG A 319 -17.10 -19.63 7.87
N VAL A 320 -16.92 -18.32 7.98
CA VAL A 320 -17.72 -17.32 7.26
C VAL A 320 -16.89 -16.74 6.13
N ASP A 321 -17.42 -16.79 4.93
CA ASP A 321 -16.86 -16.09 3.78
C ASP A 321 -17.33 -14.64 3.82
N LEU A 322 -16.40 -13.69 3.96
CA LEU A 322 -16.72 -12.25 3.99
C LEU A 322 -17.47 -11.79 2.75
N HIS A 323 -17.25 -12.44 1.61
CA HIS A 323 -17.97 -12.12 0.38
C HIS A 323 -19.49 -12.39 0.47
N ARG A 324 -19.91 -13.27 1.36
CA ARG A 324 -21.32 -13.61 1.58
C ARG A 324 -22.01 -12.75 2.63
N LEU A 325 -21.26 -11.86 3.30
CA LEU A 325 -21.78 -10.99 4.33
C LEU A 325 -22.09 -9.58 3.81
N GLY A 326 -21.73 -9.26 2.56
CA GLY A 326 -21.95 -7.95 1.95
C GLY A 326 -23.08 -7.92 0.93
#